data_e5726556a9c8e628c8f2a1e29da52d23
#
_entry.id   e5726556a9c8e628c8f2a1e29da52d23
#
_cell.length_a   1.000
_cell.length_b   1.000
_cell.length_c   1.000
_cell.angle_alpha   90.00
_cell.angle_beta   90.00
_cell.angle_gamma   90.00
#
_symmetry.space_group_name_H-M   'P 1'
#
loop_
_entity.id
_entity.type
_entity.pdbx_description
1 polymer ?
#
loop_
_entity_poly.entity_id
_entity_poly.type
_entity_poly.pdbx_seq_one_letter_code
_entity_poly.pdbx_strand_id
1 'polypeptide(L)'
;MNILVCLKMVSRATYTDMLCADDASDDRLSGGAIEINPADAYALETALKLKDRYGAYVTVLSMSPMLAEPMLRSALAMGADEAVLVCDRIFAGSDTIATAKTLSAALKALPRQDMIFCGSKAIDSETGHIGAQLAALNELRYMGDVLAVNELRDGRLCVKHAGKHGAEEYSLVLPAVFSIINGTGMIRSCLLYTSDAADEL
;
A
#
# COMPACT_ATOMS: atom_id res chain seq x y z
N MET A 1 -9.09 -15.96 3.92
CA MET A 1 -8.16 -15.39 2.92
C MET A 1 -7.60 -14.11 3.48
N ASN A 2 -6.28 -13.99 3.57
CA ASN A 2 -5.59 -12.86 4.17
C ASN A 2 -4.94 -12.00 3.09
N ILE A 3 -5.21 -10.71 3.12
CA ILE A 3 -4.65 -9.73 2.19
C ILE A 3 -3.86 -8.70 2.98
N LEU A 4 -2.60 -8.50 2.63
CA LEU A 4 -1.80 -7.41 3.16
C LEU A 4 -1.73 -6.28 2.15
N VAL A 5 -1.85 -5.05 2.61
CA VAL A 5 -1.65 -3.84 1.79
C VAL A 5 -0.53 -3.00 2.38
N CYS A 6 0.53 -2.79 1.60
CA CYS A 6 1.59 -1.86 1.98
C CYS A 6 1.13 -0.43 1.70
N LEU A 7 1.20 0.43 2.71
CA LEU A 7 0.84 1.84 2.60
C LEU A 7 2.05 2.73 2.89
N LYS A 8 2.27 3.71 2.05
CA LYS A 8 3.26 4.76 2.28
C LYS A 8 2.57 6.08 2.57
N MET A 9 3.04 6.75 3.61
CA MET A 9 2.73 8.14 3.90
C MET A 9 3.52 9.04 2.98
N VAL A 10 2.85 9.97 2.33
CA VAL A 10 3.47 10.99 1.48
C VAL A 10 2.99 12.38 1.88
N SER A 11 3.81 13.40 1.64
CA SER A 11 3.42 14.79 1.84
C SER A 11 2.83 15.34 0.54
N ARG A 12 1.75 16.10 0.66
CA ARG A 12 1.14 16.83 -0.45
C ARG A 12 1.84 18.16 -0.76
N ALA A 13 3.02 18.39 -0.18
CA ALA A 13 3.80 19.59 -0.50
C ALA A 13 4.00 19.68 -2.00
N THR A 14 3.60 20.79 -2.60
CA THR A 14 3.84 21.06 -4.01
C THR A 14 5.33 21.27 -4.22
N TYR A 15 5.83 21.02 -5.45
CA TYR A 15 7.22 21.27 -5.81
C TYR A 15 7.66 22.72 -5.47
N THR A 16 6.73 23.65 -5.47
CA THR A 16 6.94 25.04 -5.08
C THR A 16 7.24 25.19 -3.58
N ASP A 17 6.56 24.42 -2.74
CA ASP A 17 6.78 24.43 -1.29
C ASP A 17 8.14 23.82 -0.92
N MET A 18 8.58 22.83 -1.69
CA MET A 18 9.91 22.20 -1.53
C MET A 18 11.06 23.14 -1.95
N LEU A 19 10.85 24.00 -2.93
CA LEU A 19 11.84 24.99 -3.37
C LEU A 19 11.99 26.17 -2.40
N CYS A 20 11.00 26.42 -1.57
CA CYS A 20 11.00 27.50 -0.57
C CYS A 20 11.51 27.06 0.82
N ALA A 21 11.82 25.78 1.01
CA ALA A 21 12.39 25.27 2.25
C ALA A 21 13.91 25.52 2.25
N ASP A 22 14.35 26.49 3.04
CA ASP A 22 15.75 26.96 3.11
C ASP A 22 16.70 26.02 3.88
N ASP A 23 16.34 24.78 4.17
CA ASP A 23 17.20 23.89 4.92
C ASP A 23 17.25 22.46 4.37
N ALA A 24 18.48 21.99 4.18
CA ALA A 24 18.86 20.62 3.81
C ALA A 24 18.54 19.57 4.89
N SER A 25 17.45 19.71 5.62
CA SER A 25 16.90 18.64 6.46
C SER A 25 16.11 17.69 5.57
N ASP A 26 16.45 16.41 5.64
CA ASP A 26 15.78 15.30 4.93
C ASP A 26 14.30 15.12 5.36
N ASP A 27 13.62 16.23 5.56
CA ASP A 27 12.26 16.28 6.10
C ASP A 27 11.25 16.41 4.96
N ARG A 28 11.16 15.32 4.14
CA ARG A 28 10.18 15.17 3.06
C ARG A 28 8.74 15.29 3.52
N LEU A 29 8.53 15.49 4.83
CA LEU A 29 7.23 15.60 5.49
C LEU A 29 6.95 17.00 6.01
N SER A 30 7.90 17.92 5.94
CA SER A 30 7.72 19.29 6.42
C SER A 30 6.90 20.11 5.40
N GLY A 31 5.72 20.53 5.81
CA GLY A 31 4.98 21.62 5.17
C GLY A 31 3.72 21.28 4.37
N GLY A 32 3.31 20.01 4.23
CA GLY A 32 2.09 19.64 3.50
C GLY A 32 1.14 18.76 4.31
N ALA A 33 -0.13 18.69 3.89
CA ALA A 33 -1.06 17.68 4.39
C ALA A 33 -0.51 16.29 4.09
N ILE A 34 -0.50 15.43 5.12
CA ILE A 34 -0.04 14.05 5.02
C ILE A 34 -1.19 13.19 4.52
N GLU A 35 -0.93 12.37 3.52
CA GLU A 35 -1.93 11.48 2.94
C GLU A 35 -1.34 10.10 2.58
N ILE A 36 -2.24 9.16 2.32
CA ILE A 36 -1.85 7.86 1.72
C ILE A 36 -1.37 8.12 0.29
N ASN A 37 -0.22 7.53 -0.09
CA ASN A 37 0.23 7.57 -1.48
C ASN A 37 -0.91 7.13 -2.43
N PRO A 38 -1.23 7.90 -3.49
CA PRO A 38 -2.40 7.61 -4.33
C PRO A 38 -2.45 6.19 -4.88
N ALA A 39 -1.33 5.64 -5.35
CA ALA A 39 -1.32 4.26 -5.85
C ALA A 39 -1.59 3.23 -4.73
N ASP A 40 -1.15 3.49 -3.49
CA ASP A 40 -1.43 2.64 -2.34
C ASP A 40 -2.90 2.73 -1.93
N ALA A 41 -3.53 3.89 -2.08
CA ALA A 41 -4.96 4.05 -1.85
C ALA A 41 -5.80 3.21 -2.84
N TYR A 42 -5.38 3.11 -4.11
CA TYR A 42 -5.98 2.18 -5.08
C TYR A 42 -5.71 0.71 -4.72
N ALA A 43 -4.53 0.39 -4.19
CA ALA A 43 -4.21 -0.94 -3.70
C ALA A 43 -5.12 -1.33 -2.52
N LEU A 44 -5.33 -0.41 -1.57
CA LEU A 44 -6.25 -0.60 -0.44
C LEU A 44 -7.69 -0.80 -0.94
N GLU A 45 -8.20 0.07 -1.81
CA GLU A 45 -9.55 -0.08 -2.36
C GLU A 45 -9.73 -1.41 -3.08
N THR A 46 -8.70 -1.89 -3.80
CA THR A 46 -8.71 -3.20 -4.45
C THR A 46 -8.84 -4.34 -3.44
N ALA A 47 -8.09 -4.28 -2.33
CA ALA A 47 -8.19 -5.25 -1.25
C ALA A 47 -9.57 -5.22 -0.57
N LEU A 48 -10.11 -4.03 -0.33
CA LEU A 48 -11.44 -3.86 0.27
C LEU A 48 -12.57 -4.38 -0.62
N LYS A 49 -12.47 -4.22 -1.94
CA LYS A 49 -13.41 -4.86 -2.90
C LYS A 49 -13.36 -6.38 -2.84
N LEU A 50 -12.15 -6.96 -2.68
CA LEU A 50 -12.01 -8.40 -2.47
C LEU A 50 -12.57 -8.84 -1.11
N LYS A 51 -12.41 -8.03 -0.06
CA LYS A 51 -13.05 -8.25 1.23
C LYS A 51 -14.56 -8.27 1.10
N ASP A 52 -15.14 -7.26 0.47
CA ASP A 52 -16.59 -7.16 0.28
C ASP A 52 -17.16 -8.36 -0.50
N ARG A 53 -16.40 -8.85 -1.49
CA ARG A 53 -16.86 -9.94 -2.38
C ARG A 53 -16.61 -11.34 -1.84
N TYR A 54 -15.49 -11.54 -1.13
CA TYR A 54 -15.01 -12.88 -0.74
C TYR A 54 -14.78 -13.06 0.76
N GLY A 55 -15.08 -12.05 1.59
CA GLY A 55 -14.89 -12.11 3.04
C GLY A 55 -13.40 -12.18 3.43
N ALA A 56 -12.53 -11.47 2.72
CA ALA A 56 -11.10 -11.44 3.05
C ALA A 56 -10.85 -10.64 4.33
N TYR A 57 -9.79 -10.99 5.06
CA TYR A 57 -9.22 -10.20 6.14
C TYR A 57 -8.13 -9.30 5.58
N VAL A 58 -8.24 -8.00 5.79
CA VAL A 58 -7.34 -6.99 5.22
C VAL A 58 -6.50 -6.35 6.31
N THR A 59 -5.18 -6.60 6.27
CA THR A 59 -4.18 -5.95 7.12
C THR A 59 -3.46 -4.87 6.32
N VAL A 60 -3.35 -3.66 6.86
CA VAL A 60 -2.50 -2.61 6.29
C VAL A 60 -1.17 -2.55 7.04
N LEU A 61 -0.07 -2.43 6.30
CA LEU A 61 1.30 -2.38 6.83
C LEU A 61 1.99 -1.12 6.33
N SER A 62 2.56 -0.34 7.24
CA SER A 62 3.38 0.84 6.89
C SER A 62 4.69 0.85 7.65
N MET A 63 5.78 1.19 6.97
CA MET A 63 7.06 1.55 7.59
C MET A 63 7.18 3.08 7.53
N SER A 64 6.87 3.72 8.65
CA SER A 64 6.73 5.18 8.73
C SER A 64 6.99 5.67 10.16
N PRO A 65 7.28 6.96 10.37
CA PRO A 65 7.28 7.53 11.71
C PRO A 65 5.87 7.54 12.33
N MET A 66 5.78 7.72 13.64
CA MET A 66 4.50 7.77 14.38
C MET A 66 3.49 8.77 13.81
N LEU A 67 3.96 9.79 13.13
CA LEU A 67 3.14 10.77 12.42
C LEU A 67 2.18 10.13 11.38
N ALA A 68 2.44 8.90 10.96
CA ALA A 68 1.58 8.15 10.05
C ALA A 68 0.36 7.49 10.72
N GLU A 69 0.24 7.53 12.04
CA GLU A 69 -0.88 6.91 12.77
C GLU A 69 -2.25 7.36 12.27
N PRO A 70 -2.54 8.67 12.06
CA PRO A 70 -3.84 9.10 11.51
C PRO A 70 -4.15 8.54 10.13
N MET A 71 -3.12 8.33 9.28
CA MET A 71 -3.28 7.67 7.98
C MET A 71 -3.73 6.22 8.15
N LEU A 72 -3.15 5.48 9.08
CA LEU A 72 -3.53 4.09 9.36
C LEU A 72 -4.93 4.00 9.96
N ARG A 73 -5.31 4.92 10.85
CA ARG A 73 -6.69 5.05 11.35
C ARG A 73 -7.69 5.29 10.22
N SER A 74 -7.32 6.13 9.25
CA SER A 74 -8.15 6.34 8.06
C SER A 74 -8.33 5.06 7.24
N ALA A 75 -7.29 4.24 7.10
CA ALA A 75 -7.38 2.94 6.41
C ALA A 75 -8.31 1.95 7.15
N LEU A 76 -8.27 1.93 8.50
CA LEU A 76 -9.22 1.16 9.32
C LEU A 76 -10.66 1.67 9.11
N ALA A 77 -10.87 3.00 9.13
CA ALA A 77 -12.18 3.61 8.89
C ALA A 77 -12.71 3.39 7.46
N MET A 78 -11.83 3.13 6.48
CA MET A 78 -12.20 2.69 5.13
C MET A 78 -12.65 1.22 5.10
N GLY A 79 -12.32 0.44 6.11
CA GLY A 79 -12.75 -0.96 6.24
C GLY A 79 -11.63 -2.00 6.32
N ALA A 80 -10.37 -1.62 6.51
CA ALA A 80 -9.32 -2.56 6.87
C ALA A 80 -9.59 -3.16 8.26
N ASP A 81 -9.17 -4.41 8.49
CA ASP A 81 -9.41 -5.11 9.76
C ASP A 81 -8.30 -4.86 10.77
N GLU A 82 -7.09 -4.62 10.28
CA GLU A 82 -5.90 -4.45 11.12
C GLU A 82 -4.94 -3.46 10.48
N ALA A 83 -4.24 -2.70 11.33
CA ALA A 83 -3.20 -1.79 10.91
C ALA A 83 -1.92 -2.01 11.71
N VAL A 84 -0.80 -2.14 11.02
CA VAL A 84 0.52 -2.37 11.59
C VAL A 84 1.46 -1.26 11.18
N LEU A 85 2.03 -0.58 12.18
CA LEU A 85 3.04 0.46 11.98
C LEU A 85 4.41 -0.08 12.42
N VAL A 86 5.35 -0.12 11.48
CA VAL A 86 6.76 -0.40 11.75
C VAL A 86 7.47 0.94 11.88
N CYS A 87 7.77 1.32 13.12
CA CYS A 87 8.31 2.63 13.45
C CYS A 87 9.57 2.50 14.30
N ASP A 88 10.68 3.01 13.78
CA ASP A 88 11.92 3.22 14.54
C ASP A 88 12.73 4.32 13.83
N ARG A 89 13.49 5.09 14.60
CA ARG A 89 14.40 6.14 14.08
C ARG A 89 15.49 5.57 13.18
N ILE A 90 15.89 4.30 13.39
CA ILE A 90 16.90 3.61 12.58
C ILE A 90 16.47 3.45 11.13
N PHE A 91 15.18 3.52 10.84
CA PHE A 91 14.64 3.40 9.48
C PHE A 91 14.68 4.70 8.67
N ALA A 92 15.04 5.83 9.31
CA ALA A 92 15.15 7.11 8.61
C ALA A 92 16.23 7.04 7.52
N GLY A 93 15.92 7.56 6.33
CA GLY A 93 16.85 7.53 5.19
C GLY A 93 17.02 6.15 4.52
N SER A 94 16.20 5.17 4.86
CA SER A 94 16.24 3.84 4.22
C SER A 94 16.04 3.93 2.70
N ASP A 95 16.89 3.24 1.95
CA ASP A 95 16.67 2.99 0.53
C ASP A 95 15.56 1.94 0.30
N THR A 96 15.25 1.64 -0.96
CA THR A 96 14.20 0.68 -1.30
C THR A 96 14.52 -0.74 -0.83
N ILE A 97 15.79 -1.14 -0.80
CA ILE A 97 16.21 -2.47 -0.36
C ILE A 97 16.07 -2.61 1.15
N ALA A 98 16.53 -1.62 1.91
CA ALA A 98 16.37 -1.59 3.36
C ALA A 98 14.88 -1.57 3.75
N THR A 99 14.09 -0.75 3.08
CA THR A 99 12.62 -0.70 3.26
C THR A 99 11.98 -2.07 2.98
N ALA A 100 12.29 -2.70 1.84
CA ALA A 100 11.72 -3.99 1.49
C ALA A 100 12.13 -5.10 2.48
N LYS A 101 13.37 -5.10 2.98
CA LYS A 101 13.83 -6.03 4.02
C LYS A 101 13.08 -5.85 5.33
N THR A 102 12.86 -4.61 5.75
CA THR A 102 12.10 -4.28 6.96
C THR A 102 10.64 -4.73 6.84
N LEU A 103 9.99 -4.41 5.72
CA LEU A 103 8.62 -4.86 5.44
C LEU A 103 8.53 -6.39 5.33
N SER A 104 9.53 -7.06 4.72
CA SER A 104 9.60 -8.53 4.68
C SER A 104 9.77 -9.15 6.06
N ALA A 105 10.53 -8.53 6.95
CA ALA A 105 10.66 -8.99 8.33
C ALA A 105 9.34 -8.84 9.10
N ALA A 106 8.64 -7.70 8.94
CA ALA A 106 7.32 -7.49 9.52
C ALA A 106 6.30 -8.49 8.97
N LEU A 107 6.31 -8.74 7.66
CA LEU A 107 5.45 -9.73 7.01
C LEU A 107 5.59 -11.13 7.61
N LYS A 108 6.81 -11.55 7.96
CA LYS A 108 7.08 -12.85 8.60
C LYS A 108 6.58 -12.96 10.03
N ALA A 109 6.36 -11.84 10.71
CA ALA A 109 5.76 -11.80 12.05
C ALA A 109 4.22 -11.82 12.03
N LEU A 110 3.62 -11.62 10.88
CA LEU A 110 2.17 -11.65 10.67
C LEU A 110 1.69 -13.03 10.23
N PRO A 111 0.39 -13.32 10.33
CA PRO A 111 -0.19 -14.51 9.72
C PRO A 111 0.16 -14.60 8.24
N ARG A 112 0.20 -15.83 7.69
CA ARG A 112 0.47 -16.04 6.27
C ARG A 112 -0.52 -15.25 5.40
N GLN A 113 0.00 -14.49 4.46
CA GLN A 113 -0.78 -13.72 3.51
C GLN A 113 -0.96 -14.50 2.20
N ASP A 114 -2.19 -14.47 1.67
CA ASP A 114 -2.50 -15.05 0.35
C ASP A 114 -2.18 -14.05 -0.77
N MET A 115 -2.38 -12.76 -0.50
CA MET A 115 -2.09 -11.67 -1.43
C MET A 115 -1.41 -10.52 -0.70
N ILE A 116 -0.46 -9.89 -1.39
CA ILE A 116 0.19 -8.65 -0.93
C ILE A 116 -0.02 -7.62 -2.04
N PHE A 117 -0.65 -6.51 -1.69
CA PHE A 117 -0.83 -5.38 -2.60
C PHE A 117 0.08 -4.22 -2.21
N CYS A 118 0.70 -3.61 -3.20
CA CYS A 118 1.46 -2.36 -3.10
C CYS A 118 0.96 -1.40 -4.17
N GLY A 119 1.10 -0.12 -3.99
CA GLY A 119 1.04 0.82 -5.10
C GLY A 119 2.19 0.59 -6.09
N SER A 120 1.99 0.87 -7.36
CA SER A 120 3.03 0.71 -8.38
C SER A 120 4.25 1.59 -8.08
N LYS A 121 4.02 2.80 -7.59
CA LYS A 121 5.08 3.75 -7.20
C LYS A 121 4.57 4.79 -6.21
N ALA A 122 5.48 5.38 -5.46
CA ALA A 122 5.19 6.52 -4.60
C ALA A 122 5.45 7.83 -5.33
N ILE A 123 4.61 8.85 -5.09
CA ILE A 123 4.70 10.15 -5.78
C ILE A 123 5.97 10.95 -5.42
N ASP A 124 6.59 10.65 -4.27
CA ASP A 124 7.77 11.34 -3.76
C ASP A 124 9.10 10.78 -4.27
N SER A 125 9.15 9.52 -4.66
CA SER A 125 10.40 8.84 -5.05
C SER A 125 10.32 8.13 -6.40
N GLU A 126 9.13 7.79 -6.86
CA GLU A 126 8.82 7.15 -8.14
C GLU A 126 9.63 5.88 -8.50
N THR A 127 10.28 5.24 -7.53
CA THR A 127 11.16 4.09 -7.77
C THR A 127 10.41 2.83 -8.23
N GLY A 128 9.22 2.57 -7.71
CA GLY A 128 8.39 1.40 -8.06
C GLY A 128 8.97 0.04 -7.69
N HIS A 129 9.98 -0.02 -6.83
CA HIS A 129 10.74 -1.25 -6.58
C HIS A 129 10.15 -2.15 -5.47
N ILE A 130 9.38 -1.59 -4.53
CA ILE A 130 9.02 -2.26 -3.28
C ILE A 130 8.26 -3.58 -3.53
N GLY A 131 7.25 -3.58 -4.41
CA GLY A 131 6.48 -4.79 -4.69
C GLY A 131 7.35 -5.94 -5.23
N ALA A 132 8.19 -5.65 -6.21
CA ALA A 132 9.10 -6.64 -6.80
C ALA A 132 10.14 -7.16 -5.79
N GLN A 133 10.71 -6.27 -4.97
CA GLN A 133 11.68 -6.62 -3.93
C GLN A 133 11.04 -7.46 -2.82
N LEU A 134 9.81 -7.12 -2.38
CA LEU A 134 9.06 -7.94 -1.42
C LEU A 134 8.78 -9.34 -1.97
N ALA A 135 8.39 -9.45 -3.23
CA ALA A 135 8.16 -10.74 -3.87
C ALA A 135 9.44 -11.58 -3.89
N ALA A 136 10.58 -10.99 -4.31
CA ALA A 136 11.87 -11.67 -4.35
C ALA A 136 12.36 -12.12 -2.96
N LEU A 137 12.24 -11.26 -1.93
CA LEU A 137 12.66 -11.55 -0.55
C LEU A 137 11.83 -12.64 0.13
N ASN A 138 10.61 -12.88 -0.34
CA ASN A 138 9.68 -13.87 0.23
C ASN A 138 9.39 -15.03 -0.73
N GLU A 139 10.15 -15.14 -1.84
CA GLU A 139 9.99 -16.21 -2.86
C GLU A 139 8.57 -16.32 -3.41
N LEU A 140 7.90 -15.16 -3.56
CA LEU A 140 6.53 -15.05 -4.07
C LEU A 140 6.52 -14.67 -5.55
N ARG A 141 5.43 -15.01 -6.23
CA ARG A 141 5.15 -14.52 -7.57
C ARG A 141 4.88 -13.02 -7.54
N TYR A 142 5.23 -12.33 -8.62
CA TYR A 142 5.03 -10.89 -8.75
C TYR A 142 4.29 -10.55 -10.05
N MET A 143 3.36 -9.60 -9.95
CA MET A 143 2.74 -8.93 -11.09
C MET A 143 2.73 -7.43 -10.84
N GLY A 144 3.46 -6.69 -11.69
CA GLY A 144 3.43 -5.22 -11.72
C GLY A 144 2.28 -4.68 -12.54
N ASP A 145 2.12 -3.37 -12.50
CA ASP A 145 1.22 -2.59 -13.38
C ASP A 145 -0.20 -3.14 -13.51
N VAL A 146 -0.77 -3.59 -12.38
CA VAL A 146 -2.13 -4.14 -12.33
C VAL A 146 -3.14 -2.98 -12.38
N LEU A 147 -3.96 -2.98 -13.43
CA LEU A 147 -5.06 -2.03 -13.67
C LEU A 147 -6.31 -2.38 -12.85
N ALA A 148 -6.61 -3.66 -12.78
CA ALA A 148 -7.80 -4.16 -12.10
C ALA A 148 -7.64 -5.61 -11.68
N VAL A 149 -8.36 -5.97 -10.62
CA VAL A 149 -8.56 -7.35 -10.20
C VAL A 149 -9.97 -7.78 -10.62
N ASN A 150 -10.06 -8.82 -11.45
CA ASN A 150 -11.32 -9.28 -12.01
C ASN A 150 -12.02 -10.28 -11.09
N GLU A 151 -11.37 -11.41 -10.83
CA GLU A 151 -11.95 -12.48 -9.99
C GLU A 151 -10.87 -13.35 -9.33
N LEU A 152 -11.28 -13.99 -8.23
CA LEU A 152 -10.53 -15.07 -7.60
C LEU A 152 -11.21 -16.39 -7.97
N ARG A 153 -10.47 -17.31 -8.60
CA ARG A 153 -10.98 -18.61 -9.01
C ARG A 153 -9.90 -19.68 -8.83
N ASP A 154 -10.25 -20.79 -8.21
CA ASP A 154 -9.41 -21.99 -8.03
C ASP A 154 -8.01 -21.68 -7.46
N GLY A 155 -7.92 -20.78 -6.46
CA GLY A 155 -6.65 -20.35 -5.86
C GLY A 155 -5.77 -19.47 -6.77
N ARG A 156 -6.36 -18.91 -7.81
CA ARG A 156 -5.71 -18.00 -8.77
C ARG A 156 -6.44 -16.67 -8.80
N LEU A 157 -5.68 -15.59 -8.84
CA LEU A 157 -6.22 -14.25 -9.02
C LEU A 157 -6.11 -13.84 -10.49
N CYS A 158 -7.26 -13.56 -11.11
CA CYS A 158 -7.33 -13.03 -12.47
C CYS A 158 -7.22 -11.51 -12.41
N VAL A 159 -6.26 -10.96 -13.12
CA VAL A 159 -5.93 -9.53 -13.11
C VAL A 159 -5.83 -8.99 -14.53
N LYS A 160 -6.12 -7.70 -14.67
CA LYS A 160 -5.88 -6.93 -15.88
C LYS A 160 -4.59 -6.13 -15.70
N HIS A 161 -3.62 -6.37 -16.54
CA HIS A 161 -2.30 -5.74 -16.54
C HIS A 161 -2.18 -4.70 -17.63
N ALA A 162 -1.46 -3.62 -17.38
CA ALA A 162 -1.11 -2.61 -18.38
C ALA A 162 0.08 -3.10 -19.22
N GLY A 163 -0.20 -3.80 -20.32
CA GLY A 163 0.82 -4.25 -21.26
C GLY A 163 1.24 -3.17 -22.27
N LYS A 164 2.33 -3.41 -22.99
CA LYS A 164 2.89 -2.49 -23.98
C LYS A 164 1.91 -2.13 -25.13
N HIS A 165 1.02 -3.04 -25.47
CA HIS A 165 0.08 -2.89 -26.57
C HIS A 165 -1.38 -2.76 -26.11
N GLY A 166 -1.60 -2.53 -24.85
CA GLY A 166 -2.92 -2.41 -24.24
C GLY A 166 -3.08 -3.26 -23.00
N ALA A 167 -4.30 -3.37 -22.52
CA ALA A 167 -4.58 -4.16 -21.33
C ALA A 167 -4.64 -5.66 -21.66
N GLU A 168 -3.94 -6.44 -20.88
CA GLU A 168 -3.81 -7.90 -21.02
C GLU A 168 -4.36 -8.59 -19.77
N GLU A 169 -4.94 -9.78 -19.90
CA GLU A 169 -5.44 -10.55 -18.76
C GLU A 169 -4.47 -11.66 -18.38
N TYR A 170 -4.17 -11.73 -17.10
CA TYR A 170 -3.32 -12.75 -16.52
C TYR A 170 -3.99 -13.44 -15.34
N SER A 171 -3.55 -14.65 -15.05
CA SER A 171 -4.02 -15.42 -13.91
C SER A 171 -2.82 -15.93 -13.11
N LEU A 172 -2.64 -15.44 -11.87
CA LEU A 172 -1.55 -15.83 -10.98
C LEU A 172 -2.02 -16.77 -9.89
N VAL A 173 -1.24 -17.83 -9.68
CA VAL A 173 -1.41 -18.72 -8.52
C VAL A 173 -0.99 -17.99 -7.25
N LEU A 174 -1.81 -18.05 -6.21
CA LEU A 174 -1.51 -17.49 -4.90
C LEU A 174 -0.62 -18.45 -4.08
N PRO A 175 0.21 -17.95 -3.16
CA PRO A 175 0.36 -16.54 -2.80
C PRO A 175 1.16 -15.74 -3.83
N ALA A 176 0.86 -14.43 -3.93
CA ALA A 176 1.52 -13.53 -4.86
C ALA A 176 1.50 -12.06 -4.39
N VAL A 177 2.42 -11.27 -4.93
CA VAL A 177 2.52 -9.82 -4.74
C VAL A 177 2.07 -9.11 -6.01
N PHE A 178 1.28 -8.05 -5.84
CA PHE A 178 0.74 -7.25 -6.93
C PHE A 178 1.05 -5.78 -6.71
N SER A 179 1.53 -5.09 -7.75
CA SER A 179 1.64 -3.63 -7.73
C SER A 179 0.50 -3.02 -8.53
N ILE A 180 -0.32 -2.22 -7.87
CA ILE A 180 -1.54 -1.62 -8.41
C ILE A 180 -1.19 -0.22 -8.93
N ILE A 181 -1.55 0.08 -10.16
CA ILE A 181 -1.42 1.42 -10.71
C ILE A 181 -2.65 2.27 -10.35
N ASN A 182 -2.50 3.59 -10.49
CA ASN A 182 -3.64 4.49 -10.32
C ASN A 182 -4.75 4.10 -11.31
N GLY A 183 -5.86 3.64 -10.79
CA GLY A 183 -7.02 3.21 -11.58
C GLY A 183 -7.96 4.39 -11.89
N THR A 184 -8.96 4.11 -12.72
CA THR A 184 -10.06 5.04 -13.03
C THR A 184 -11.25 4.88 -12.07
N GLY A 185 -11.18 3.92 -11.12
CA GLY A 185 -12.24 3.66 -10.16
C GLY A 185 -12.28 4.69 -9.03
N MET A 186 -13.44 4.84 -8.41
CA MET A 186 -13.57 5.65 -7.19
C MET A 186 -12.96 4.87 -6.01
N ILE A 187 -12.15 5.57 -5.23
CA ILE A 187 -11.70 5.11 -3.91
C ILE A 187 -12.81 5.50 -2.93
N ARG A 188 -13.22 4.55 -2.07
CA ARG A 188 -14.21 4.86 -1.01
C ARG A 188 -13.65 5.93 -0.08
N SER A 189 -14.48 6.89 0.28
CA SER A 189 -14.12 7.89 1.28
C SER A 189 -14.26 7.30 2.68
N CYS A 190 -13.37 7.68 3.60
CA CYS A 190 -13.61 7.50 5.02
C CYS A 190 -14.88 8.28 5.39
N LEU A 191 -15.89 7.60 5.91
CA LEU A 191 -17.01 8.28 6.55
C LEU A 191 -16.47 8.78 7.90
N LEU A 192 -16.27 10.08 8.05
CA LEU A 192 -15.83 10.76 9.29
C LEU A 192 -16.60 10.30 10.53
N TYR A 193 -17.80 9.80 10.35
CA TYR A 193 -18.68 9.30 11.41
C TYR A 193 -18.19 8.00 12.08
N THR A 194 -17.27 7.26 11.45
CA THR A 194 -16.71 6.02 12.01
C THR A 194 -15.38 6.24 12.72
N SER A 195 -14.70 7.38 12.52
CA SER A 195 -13.46 7.68 13.24
C SER A 195 -13.73 8.06 14.70
N ASP A 196 -14.82 8.79 14.99
CA ASP A 196 -15.21 9.16 16.35
C ASP A 196 -15.73 7.96 17.16
N ALA A 197 -16.30 6.94 16.49
CA ALA A 197 -16.75 5.71 17.15
C ALA A 197 -15.60 4.76 17.54
N ALA A 198 -14.41 4.93 16.98
CA ALA A 198 -13.22 4.14 17.33
C ALA A 198 -12.50 4.66 18.58
N ASP A 199 -12.80 5.90 19.01
CA ASP A 199 -12.23 6.49 20.23
C ASP A 199 -13.07 6.18 21.50
N GLU A 200 -14.22 5.50 21.37
CA GLU A 200 -15.11 5.12 22.50
C GLU A 200 -15.02 3.63 22.88
N LEU A 201 -14.06 2.86 22.35
CA LEU A 201 -13.80 1.46 22.71
C LEU A 201 -12.38 1.30 23.27
#